data_f1a8a1c42c7f0b49b0042614bd15ca2b
#
_entry.id   f1a8a1c42c7f0b49b0042614bd15ca2b
#
_cell.length_a   1.000
_cell.length_b   1.000
_cell.length_c   1.000
_cell.angle_alpha   90.00
_cell.angle_beta   90.00
_cell.angle_gamma   90.00
#
_symmetry.space_group_name_H-M   'P 1'
#
loop_
_entity.id
_entity.type
_entity.pdbx_description
1 polymer ?
#
loop_
_entity_poly.entity_id
_entity_poly.type
_entity_poly.pdbx_seq_one_letter_code
_entity_poly.pdbx_strand_id
1 'polypeptide(L)'
;LMDLFLTQNYQITFLSTATISENSFDLNSKNIQFQNIVLNDNSFDDLIKKLSPEIVIFDRFSTEEQFGWRVSEQVPNAVKILDTEDLHFLRNAREKAFKQNKNLENSDLVNDVFKREIASILRCDLSLIISEFEMNMLKNQFKIDEKILFYLPIFAEIKKSEIPFSERRNFISIGNFLHEP
;
A
#
# COMPACT_ATOMS: atom_id res chain seq x y z
N LEU A 1 3.08 2.32 9.86
CA LEU A 1 1.63 2.06 10.00
C LEU A 1 1.35 1.06 11.12
N MET A 2 1.92 -0.15 11.12
CA MET A 2 1.71 -1.16 12.16
C MET A 2 1.93 -0.61 13.58
N ASP A 3 2.99 0.17 13.81
CA ASP A 3 3.26 0.75 15.13
C ASP A 3 2.14 1.67 15.63
N LEU A 4 1.46 2.39 14.75
CA LEU A 4 0.30 3.21 15.12
C LEU A 4 -0.84 2.36 15.66
N PHE A 5 -1.15 1.24 15.00
CA PHE A 5 -2.18 0.32 15.48
C PHE A 5 -1.79 -0.34 16.80
N LEU A 6 -0.53 -0.73 16.96
CA LEU A 6 -0.04 -1.30 18.21
C LEU A 6 -0.14 -0.31 19.38
N THR A 7 0.12 0.98 19.16
CA THR A 7 -0.04 2.01 20.22
C THR A 7 -1.49 2.22 20.63
N GLN A 8 -2.45 1.81 19.81
CA GLN A 8 -3.89 1.82 20.07
C GLN A 8 -4.40 0.47 20.59
N ASN A 9 -3.49 -0.43 20.99
CA ASN A 9 -3.78 -1.78 21.53
C ASN A 9 -4.50 -2.72 20.53
N TYR A 10 -4.36 -2.51 19.22
CA TYR A 10 -4.81 -3.48 18.24
C TYR A 10 -3.90 -4.70 18.23
N GLN A 11 -4.52 -5.88 18.10
CA GLN A 11 -3.79 -7.11 17.79
C GLN A 11 -3.64 -7.20 16.27
N ILE A 12 -2.41 -7.46 15.81
CA ILE A 12 -2.11 -7.52 14.38
C ILE A 12 -1.74 -8.95 13.99
N THR A 13 -2.38 -9.45 12.94
CA THR A 13 -1.96 -10.65 12.23
C THR A 13 -1.52 -10.27 10.83
N PHE A 14 -0.27 -10.53 10.49
CA PHE A 14 0.29 -10.27 9.17
C PHE A 14 0.15 -11.51 8.30
N LEU A 15 -0.61 -11.36 7.20
CA LEU A 15 -0.87 -12.44 6.25
C LEU A 15 -0.02 -12.24 5.00
N SER A 16 0.66 -13.27 4.53
CA SER A 16 1.44 -13.18 3.29
C SER A 16 1.49 -14.52 2.56
N THR A 17 1.51 -14.45 1.22
CA THR A 17 1.81 -15.60 0.37
C THR A 17 3.32 -15.89 0.27
N ALA A 18 4.15 -14.90 0.62
CA ALA A 18 5.60 -15.07 0.66
C ALA A 18 6.07 -15.80 1.91
N THR A 19 7.16 -16.51 1.79
CA THR A 19 7.85 -17.14 2.93
C THR A 19 8.76 -16.14 3.64
N ILE A 20 8.92 -16.32 4.95
CA ILE A 20 9.89 -15.54 5.71
C ILE A 20 11.31 -15.87 5.21
N SER A 21 12.12 -14.87 4.98
CA SER A 21 13.53 -14.96 4.61
C SER A 21 14.41 -14.30 5.67
N GLU A 22 15.73 -14.44 5.54
CA GLU A 22 16.71 -13.79 6.41
C GLU A 22 16.63 -12.25 6.39
N ASN A 23 16.08 -11.67 5.30
CA ASN A 23 15.88 -10.23 5.14
C ASN A 23 14.50 -9.76 5.61
N SER A 24 13.65 -10.69 6.08
CA SER A 24 12.32 -10.32 6.57
C SER A 24 12.42 -9.60 7.91
N PHE A 25 11.55 -8.59 8.10
CA PHE A 25 11.44 -7.92 9.39
C PHE A 25 10.95 -8.93 10.45
N ASP A 26 11.57 -8.91 11.64
CA ASP A 26 11.15 -9.76 12.75
C ASP A 26 9.84 -9.24 13.37
N LEU A 27 8.72 -9.76 12.88
CA LEU A 27 7.39 -9.43 13.37
C LEU A 27 7.15 -9.85 14.83
N ASN A 28 7.82 -10.92 15.27
CA ASN A 28 7.70 -11.41 16.66
C ASN A 28 8.25 -10.39 17.65
N SER A 29 9.27 -9.61 17.27
CA SER A 29 9.83 -8.56 18.13
C SER A 29 8.79 -7.48 18.50
N LYS A 30 7.69 -7.39 17.75
CA LYS A 30 6.56 -6.49 17.98
C LYS A 30 5.28 -7.19 18.40
N ASN A 31 5.33 -8.48 18.75
CA ASN A 31 4.16 -9.31 19.05
C ASN A 31 3.12 -9.36 17.91
N ILE A 32 3.56 -9.24 16.66
CA ILE A 32 2.73 -9.39 15.47
C ILE A 32 2.77 -10.84 15.03
N GLN A 33 1.61 -11.46 14.90
CA GLN A 33 1.50 -12.83 14.42
C GLN A 33 1.71 -12.88 12.91
N PHE A 34 2.53 -13.79 12.44
CA PHE A 34 2.67 -14.07 11.01
C PHE A 34 1.90 -15.35 10.65
N GLN A 35 1.14 -15.29 9.57
CA GLN A 35 0.46 -16.45 9.01
C GLN A 35 0.68 -16.51 7.50
N ASN A 36 1.26 -17.60 7.02
CA ASN A 36 1.37 -17.85 5.59
C ASN A 36 -0.02 -18.22 5.03
N ILE A 37 -0.36 -17.66 3.88
CA ILE A 37 -1.62 -17.90 3.18
C ILE A 37 -1.35 -18.36 1.75
N VAL A 38 -2.29 -19.08 1.17
CA VAL A 38 -2.19 -19.59 -0.18
C VAL A 38 -3.19 -18.88 -1.09
N LEU A 39 -2.73 -18.47 -2.25
CA LEU A 39 -3.56 -17.83 -3.25
C LEU A 39 -4.59 -18.80 -3.82
N ASN A 40 -5.84 -18.36 -3.97
CA ASN A 40 -6.95 -19.14 -4.51
C ASN A 40 -7.26 -20.44 -3.74
N ASP A 41 -6.97 -20.46 -2.45
CA ASP A 41 -7.23 -21.61 -1.58
C ASP A 41 -8.29 -21.27 -0.52
N ASN A 42 -9.18 -22.22 -0.23
CA ASN A 42 -10.28 -22.03 0.73
C ASN A 42 -9.79 -21.97 2.18
N SER A 43 -8.55 -22.38 2.47
CA SER A 43 -7.95 -22.22 3.80
C SER A 43 -7.89 -20.76 4.25
N PHE A 44 -7.82 -19.81 3.30
CA PHE A 44 -7.93 -18.38 3.60
C PHE A 44 -9.31 -18.02 4.16
N ASP A 45 -10.38 -18.58 3.62
CA ASP A 45 -11.76 -18.30 4.06
C ASP A 45 -11.97 -18.76 5.50
N ASP A 46 -11.50 -19.96 5.85
CA ASP A 46 -11.57 -20.48 7.21
C ASP A 46 -10.71 -19.66 8.18
N LEU A 47 -9.52 -19.26 7.73
CA LEU A 47 -8.62 -18.42 8.52
C LEU A 47 -9.24 -17.05 8.84
N ILE A 48 -9.75 -16.35 7.81
CA ILE A 48 -10.30 -14.99 7.99
C ILE A 48 -11.57 -14.99 8.85
N LYS A 49 -12.42 -16.03 8.72
CA LYS A 49 -13.56 -16.24 9.62
C LYS A 49 -13.12 -16.44 11.06
N LYS A 50 -12.09 -17.26 11.28
CA LYS A 50 -11.56 -17.53 12.62
C LYS A 50 -10.93 -16.29 13.26
N LEU A 51 -10.19 -15.49 12.47
CA LEU A 51 -9.60 -14.24 12.92
C LEU A 51 -10.67 -13.19 13.22
N SER A 52 -11.77 -13.19 12.45
CA SER A 52 -12.86 -12.22 12.58
C SER A 52 -12.39 -10.78 12.79
N PRO A 53 -11.56 -10.25 11.91
CA PRO A 53 -10.93 -8.95 12.08
C PRO A 53 -11.96 -7.82 12.00
N GLU A 54 -11.74 -6.76 12.78
CA GLU A 54 -12.49 -5.50 12.66
C GLU A 54 -12.00 -4.67 11.46
N ILE A 55 -10.71 -4.77 11.14
CA ILE A 55 -10.06 -4.02 10.06
C ILE A 55 -9.20 -4.98 9.25
N VAL A 56 -9.28 -4.89 7.92
CA VAL A 56 -8.39 -5.56 6.99
C VAL A 56 -7.69 -4.52 6.13
N ILE A 57 -6.34 -4.54 6.13
CA ILE A 57 -5.53 -3.63 5.32
C ILE A 57 -4.90 -4.44 4.20
N PHE A 58 -5.13 -4.02 2.97
CA PHE A 58 -4.50 -4.60 1.78
C PHE A 58 -3.29 -3.76 1.38
N ASP A 59 -2.13 -4.40 1.35
CA ASP A 59 -0.91 -3.82 0.79
C ASP A 59 -0.98 -3.88 -0.74
N ARG A 60 -1.25 -2.76 -1.37
CA ARG A 60 -1.45 -2.56 -2.81
C ARG A 60 -2.74 -3.17 -3.38
N PHE A 61 -3.16 -2.60 -4.50
CA PHE A 61 -4.37 -3.04 -5.21
C PHE A 61 -4.33 -4.54 -5.62
N SER A 62 -3.14 -5.07 -5.94
CA SER A 62 -3.00 -6.48 -6.32
C SER A 62 -3.38 -7.46 -5.21
N THR A 63 -3.12 -7.10 -3.95
CA THR A 63 -3.52 -7.90 -2.78
C THR A 63 -5.03 -7.81 -2.56
N GLU A 64 -5.61 -6.62 -2.72
CA GLU A 64 -7.06 -6.45 -2.66
C GLU A 64 -7.78 -7.27 -3.74
N GLU A 65 -7.30 -7.26 -4.98
CA GLU A 65 -7.88 -8.08 -6.06
C GLU A 65 -7.86 -9.58 -5.75
N GLN A 66 -6.80 -10.05 -5.10
CA GLN A 66 -6.63 -11.46 -4.76
C GLN A 66 -7.53 -11.89 -3.61
N PHE A 67 -7.69 -11.08 -2.60
CA PHE A 67 -8.31 -11.47 -1.32
C PHE A 67 -9.53 -10.64 -0.93
N GLY A 68 -9.73 -9.44 -1.49
CA GLY A 68 -10.77 -8.50 -1.06
C GLY A 68 -12.20 -9.05 -1.19
N TRP A 69 -12.49 -9.78 -2.27
CA TRP A 69 -13.80 -10.41 -2.47
C TRP A 69 -14.07 -11.50 -1.42
N ARG A 70 -13.06 -12.30 -1.03
CA ARG A 70 -13.17 -13.30 0.03
C ARG A 70 -13.41 -12.66 1.39
N VAL A 71 -12.68 -11.58 1.70
CA VAL A 71 -12.91 -10.78 2.92
C VAL A 71 -14.35 -10.27 2.95
N SER A 72 -14.85 -9.72 1.84
CA SER A 72 -16.22 -9.21 1.76
C SER A 72 -17.28 -10.30 1.96
N GLU A 73 -17.02 -11.53 1.52
CA GLU A 73 -17.94 -12.66 1.72
C GLU A 73 -17.87 -13.23 3.13
N GLN A 74 -16.67 -13.38 3.68
CA GLN A 74 -16.46 -14.12 4.93
C GLN A 74 -16.61 -13.25 6.19
N VAL A 75 -16.24 -11.96 6.09
CA VAL A 75 -16.28 -10.99 7.19
C VAL A 75 -16.84 -9.64 6.70
N PRO A 76 -18.10 -9.58 6.28
CA PRO A 76 -18.69 -8.42 5.60
C PRO A 76 -18.71 -7.13 6.43
N ASN A 77 -18.57 -7.25 7.74
CA ASN A 77 -18.56 -6.10 8.65
C ASN A 77 -17.14 -5.54 8.91
N ALA A 78 -16.09 -6.18 8.41
CA ALA A 78 -14.74 -5.69 8.55
C ALA A 78 -14.52 -4.44 7.68
N VAL A 79 -13.90 -3.42 8.25
CA VAL A 79 -13.48 -2.22 7.51
C VAL A 79 -12.31 -2.60 6.60
N LYS A 80 -12.46 -2.35 5.30
CA LYS A 80 -11.45 -2.63 4.28
C LYS A 80 -10.68 -1.37 3.97
N ILE A 81 -9.37 -1.40 4.19
CA ILE A 81 -8.47 -0.30 3.91
C ILE A 81 -7.48 -0.73 2.82
N LEU A 82 -7.34 0.07 1.79
CA LEU A 82 -6.29 -0.11 0.78
C LEU A 82 -5.11 0.81 1.12
N ASP A 83 -3.94 0.23 1.36
CA ASP A 83 -2.69 0.98 1.36
C ASP A 83 -2.14 0.97 -0.07
N THR A 84 -2.23 2.10 -0.76
CA THR A 84 -1.83 2.18 -2.17
C THR A 84 -0.32 2.15 -2.35
N GLU A 85 0.43 2.53 -1.32
CA GLU A 85 1.87 2.86 -1.35
C GLU A 85 2.17 4.03 -2.31
N ASP A 86 1.95 3.83 -3.61
CA ASP A 86 1.91 4.86 -4.65
C ASP A 86 0.87 4.48 -5.71
N LEU A 87 0.50 5.39 -6.59
CA LEU A 87 -0.39 5.06 -7.71
C LEU A 87 0.38 4.34 -8.81
N HIS A 88 0.24 3.02 -8.83
CA HIS A 88 0.95 2.14 -9.76
C HIS A 88 0.64 2.46 -11.23
N PHE A 89 -0.58 2.86 -11.55
CA PHE A 89 -0.91 3.27 -12.92
C PHE A 89 -0.13 4.51 -13.36
N LEU A 90 0.08 5.45 -12.44
CA LEU A 90 0.85 6.67 -12.70
C LEU A 90 2.32 6.34 -12.90
N ARG A 91 2.90 5.50 -12.04
CA ARG A 91 4.26 4.99 -12.19
C ARG A 91 4.43 4.28 -13.53
N ASN A 92 3.51 3.37 -13.87
CA ASN A 92 3.53 2.65 -15.15
C ASN A 92 3.44 3.59 -16.38
N ALA A 93 2.59 4.62 -16.31
CA ALA A 93 2.48 5.60 -17.38
C ALA A 93 3.76 6.43 -17.55
N ARG A 94 4.36 6.87 -16.42
CA ARG A 94 5.64 7.60 -16.41
C ARG A 94 6.78 6.77 -16.98
N GLU A 95 6.90 5.52 -16.58
CA GLU A 95 7.90 4.57 -17.07
C GLU A 95 7.78 4.38 -18.59
N LYS A 96 6.55 4.16 -19.08
CA LYS A 96 6.31 4.01 -20.53
C LYS A 96 6.65 5.28 -21.31
N ALA A 97 6.26 6.46 -20.81
CA ALA A 97 6.58 7.73 -21.45
C ALA A 97 8.11 7.94 -21.52
N PHE A 98 8.80 7.65 -20.42
CA PHE A 98 10.27 7.71 -20.37
C PHE A 98 10.94 6.77 -21.38
N LYS A 99 10.56 5.49 -21.39
CA LYS A 99 11.10 4.48 -22.32
C LYS A 99 10.83 4.84 -23.79
N GLN A 100 9.73 5.55 -24.07
CA GLN A 100 9.36 6.01 -25.41
C GLN A 100 9.93 7.41 -25.75
N ASN A 101 10.66 8.01 -24.84
CA ASN A 101 11.21 9.36 -24.97
C ASN A 101 10.14 10.41 -25.37
N LYS A 102 8.96 10.33 -24.73
CA LYS A 102 7.82 11.22 -24.95
C LYS A 102 7.38 11.89 -23.64
N ASN A 103 6.66 13.00 -23.78
CA ASN A 103 5.99 13.60 -22.63
C ASN A 103 4.79 12.74 -22.19
N LEU A 104 4.55 12.69 -20.89
CA LEU A 104 3.38 12.04 -20.32
C LEU A 104 2.11 12.84 -20.65
N GLU A 105 1.12 12.19 -21.25
CA GLU A 105 -0.19 12.75 -21.54
C GLU A 105 -1.28 12.14 -20.65
N ASN A 106 -2.41 12.85 -20.52
CA ASN A 106 -3.55 12.34 -19.72
C ASN A 106 -4.11 11.02 -20.27
N SER A 107 -4.03 10.79 -21.56
CA SER A 107 -4.43 9.54 -22.22
C SER A 107 -3.59 8.34 -21.77
N ASP A 108 -2.33 8.56 -21.39
CA ASP A 108 -1.42 7.50 -20.92
C ASP A 108 -1.80 7.00 -19.54
N LEU A 109 -2.51 7.82 -18.75
CA LEU A 109 -2.91 7.46 -17.39
C LEU A 109 -3.99 6.37 -17.36
N VAL A 110 -4.88 6.34 -18.37
CA VAL A 110 -6.00 5.38 -18.44
C VAL A 110 -5.51 4.06 -19.08
N ASN A 111 -4.65 3.35 -18.38
CA ASN A 111 -4.12 2.05 -18.77
C ASN A 111 -4.83 0.90 -18.01
N ASP A 112 -4.44 -0.34 -18.26
CA ASP A 112 -5.08 -1.48 -17.60
C ASP A 112 -4.80 -1.53 -16.09
N VAL A 113 -3.63 -1.05 -15.65
CA VAL A 113 -3.32 -0.92 -14.22
C VAL A 113 -4.25 0.10 -13.57
N PHE A 114 -4.53 1.23 -14.25
CA PHE A 114 -5.50 2.23 -13.78
C PHE A 114 -6.87 1.62 -13.48
N LYS A 115 -7.42 0.84 -14.42
CA LYS A 115 -8.75 0.24 -14.26
C LYS A 115 -8.81 -0.67 -13.02
N ARG A 116 -7.77 -1.45 -12.80
CA ARG A 116 -7.65 -2.37 -11.68
C ARG A 116 -7.49 -1.63 -10.36
N GLU A 117 -6.56 -0.68 -10.31
CA GLU A 117 -6.25 0.07 -9.10
C GLU A 117 -7.43 0.96 -8.66
N ILE A 118 -8.07 1.68 -9.59
CA ILE A 118 -9.29 2.45 -9.29
C ILE A 118 -10.43 1.53 -8.82
N ALA A 119 -10.57 0.35 -9.43
CA ALA A 119 -11.58 -0.60 -8.97
C ALA A 119 -11.30 -1.08 -7.53
N SER A 120 -10.05 -1.29 -7.15
CA SER A 120 -9.67 -1.64 -5.77
C SER A 120 -9.94 -0.50 -4.79
N ILE A 121 -9.61 0.75 -5.16
CA ILE A 121 -9.96 1.94 -4.37
C ILE A 121 -11.47 2.00 -4.10
N LEU A 122 -12.29 1.76 -5.13
CA LEU A 122 -13.75 1.84 -5.03
C LEU A 122 -14.38 0.65 -4.27
N ARG A 123 -13.69 -0.47 -4.10
CA ARG A 123 -14.15 -1.62 -3.30
C ARG A 123 -13.79 -1.54 -1.83
N CYS A 124 -12.85 -0.66 -1.47
CA CYS A 124 -12.45 -0.44 -0.09
C CYS A 124 -13.24 0.71 0.55
N ASP A 125 -13.37 0.66 1.87
CA ASP A 125 -14.04 1.71 2.64
C ASP A 125 -13.14 2.94 2.78
N LEU A 126 -11.82 2.74 2.75
CA LEU A 126 -10.83 3.81 2.82
C LEU A 126 -9.58 3.42 2.01
N SER A 127 -8.95 4.40 1.36
CA SER A 127 -7.66 4.23 0.69
C SER A 127 -6.64 5.24 1.22
N LEU A 128 -5.46 4.76 1.59
CA LEU A 128 -4.37 5.58 2.11
C LEU A 128 -3.53 6.08 0.92
N ILE A 129 -3.38 7.38 0.81
CA ILE A 129 -2.69 8.05 -0.30
C ILE A 129 -1.48 8.80 0.25
N ILE A 130 -0.29 8.51 -0.27
CA ILE A 130 0.97 9.00 0.32
C ILE A 130 1.36 10.42 -0.12
N SER A 131 0.81 10.94 -1.21
CA SER A 131 1.20 12.25 -1.72
C SER A 131 0.01 13.15 -2.02
N GLU A 132 0.18 14.45 -1.78
CA GLU A 132 -0.82 15.45 -2.14
C GLU A 132 -1.08 15.50 -3.65
N PHE A 133 -0.07 15.23 -4.46
CA PHE A 133 -0.20 15.19 -5.92
C PHE A 133 -1.17 14.09 -6.33
N GLU A 134 -0.99 12.87 -5.81
CA GLU A 134 -1.87 11.74 -6.09
C GLU A 134 -3.27 11.95 -5.54
N MET A 135 -3.38 12.48 -4.32
CA MET A 135 -4.65 12.86 -3.73
C MET A 135 -5.43 13.83 -4.61
N ASN A 136 -4.77 14.89 -5.08
CA ASN A 136 -5.38 15.88 -5.98
C ASN A 136 -5.75 15.26 -7.34
N MET A 137 -4.93 14.35 -7.87
CA MET A 137 -5.23 13.63 -9.11
C MET A 137 -6.49 12.78 -8.97
N LEU A 138 -6.59 11.96 -7.94
CA LEU A 138 -7.76 11.11 -7.67
C LEU A 138 -9.04 11.94 -7.52
N LYS A 139 -8.99 13.00 -6.70
CA LYS A 139 -10.15 13.87 -6.44
C LYS A 139 -10.55 14.70 -7.65
N ASN A 140 -9.59 15.40 -8.26
CA ASN A 140 -9.90 16.45 -9.22
C ASN A 140 -9.96 15.95 -10.66
N GLN A 141 -9.11 15.01 -11.03
CA GLN A 141 -9.05 14.46 -12.38
C GLN A 141 -9.96 13.24 -12.53
N PHE A 142 -9.92 12.29 -11.60
CA PHE A 142 -10.71 11.06 -11.69
C PHE A 142 -12.01 11.09 -10.89
N LYS A 143 -12.30 12.19 -10.17
CA LYS A 143 -13.58 12.41 -9.44
C LYS A 143 -13.89 11.32 -8.41
N ILE A 144 -12.87 10.74 -7.80
CA ILE A 144 -13.05 9.83 -6.67
C ILE A 144 -13.54 10.63 -5.46
N ASP A 145 -14.54 10.10 -4.75
CA ASP A 145 -15.08 10.74 -3.54
C ASP A 145 -13.98 10.85 -2.47
N GLU A 146 -13.75 12.07 -1.99
CA GLU A 146 -12.74 12.30 -0.96
C GLU A 146 -13.02 11.58 0.36
N LYS A 147 -14.26 11.18 0.62
CA LYS A 147 -14.64 10.45 1.83
C LYS A 147 -13.98 9.08 1.95
N ILE A 148 -13.60 8.49 0.81
CA ILE A 148 -12.91 7.19 0.78
C ILE A 148 -11.40 7.35 0.58
N LEU A 149 -10.86 8.58 0.59
CA LEU A 149 -9.45 8.85 0.44
C LEU A 149 -8.89 9.49 1.72
N PHE A 150 -7.79 8.98 2.21
CA PHE A 150 -7.10 9.51 3.37
C PHE A 150 -5.65 9.82 3.04
N TYR A 151 -5.25 11.09 3.20
CA TYR A 151 -3.86 11.48 3.00
C TYR A 151 -3.01 10.99 4.16
N LEU A 152 -2.12 10.06 3.89
CA LEU A 152 -1.18 9.49 4.87
C LEU A 152 0.23 9.51 4.27
N PRO A 153 0.99 10.61 4.44
CA PRO A 153 2.35 10.68 3.93
C PRO A 153 3.27 9.70 4.64
N ILE A 154 4.38 9.36 3.98
CA ILE A 154 5.44 8.61 4.65
C ILE A 154 5.97 9.48 5.78
N PHE A 155 5.92 8.98 7.01
CA PHE A 155 6.47 9.66 8.16
C PHE A 155 7.63 8.86 8.75
N ALA A 156 8.66 9.59 9.13
CA ALA A 156 9.81 9.06 9.81
C ALA A 156 10.16 9.96 11.00
N GLU A 157 10.71 9.36 12.03
CA GLU A 157 11.22 10.10 13.15
C GLU A 157 12.42 10.97 12.69
N ILE A 158 12.28 12.28 12.79
CA ILE A 158 13.34 13.22 12.41
C ILE A 158 14.38 13.23 13.51
N LYS A 159 15.52 12.59 13.26
CA LYS A 159 16.69 12.72 14.11
C LYS A 159 17.45 13.99 13.70
N LYS A 160 17.65 14.91 14.64
CA LYS A 160 18.49 16.10 14.39
C LYS A 160 19.90 15.64 14.07
N SER A 161 20.42 16.11 12.94
CA SER A 161 21.84 15.92 12.63
C SER A 161 22.67 16.86 13.51
N GLU A 162 23.65 16.32 14.21
CA GLU A 162 24.61 17.10 14.98
C GLU A 162 25.65 17.82 14.09
N ILE A 163 25.75 17.36 12.82
CA ILE A 163 26.69 17.91 11.84
C ILE A 163 26.07 19.14 11.17
N PRO A 164 26.63 20.34 11.36
CA PRO A 164 26.14 21.55 10.72
C PRO A 164 26.33 21.50 9.21
N PHE A 165 25.50 22.23 8.46
CA PHE A 165 25.51 22.20 7.00
C PHE A 165 26.91 22.52 6.41
N SER A 166 27.65 23.43 7.00
CA SER A 166 29.01 23.82 6.59
C SER A 166 30.05 22.69 6.60
N GLU A 167 29.79 21.64 7.39
CA GLU A 167 30.68 20.48 7.53
C GLU A 167 30.24 19.30 6.66
N ARG A 168 29.06 19.38 6.04
CA ARG A 168 28.56 18.33 5.14
C ARG A 168 29.30 18.41 3.81
N ARG A 169 29.90 17.29 3.37
CA ARG A 169 30.76 17.28 2.19
C ARG A 169 30.32 16.31 1.09
N ASN A 170 29.43 15.38 1.41
CA ASN A 170 29.05 14.31 0.48
C ASN A 170 27.57 14.33 0.21
N PHE A 171 27.19 13.77 -0.94
CA PHE A 171 25.82 13.45 -1.28
C PHE A 171 25.57 11.97 -1.00
N ILE A 172 24.38 11.63 -0.49
CA ILE A 172 23.93 10.25 -0.34
C ILE A 172 22.74 10.03 -1.22
N SER A 173 22.71 8.89 -1.91
CA SER A 173 21.56 8.38 -2.62
C SER A 173 21.20 7.02 -2.02
N ILE A 174 19.91 6.85 -1.70
CA ILE A 174 19.38 5.61 -1.14
C ILE A 174 18.32 5.12 -2.12
N GLY A 175 18.45 3.89 -2.61
CA GLY A 175 17.48 3.33 -3.53
C GLY A 175 17.79 1.87 -3.85
N ASN A 176 16.80 1.19 -4.39
CA ASN A 176 16.99 -0.13 -4.97
C ASN A 176 17.32 0.04 -6.46
N PHE A 177 18.60 -0.14 -6.82
CA PHE A 177 19.06 0.01 -8.20
C PHE A 177 18.60 -1.12 -9.15
N LEU A 178 17.91 -2.14 -8.62
CA LEU A 178 17.23 -3.17 -9.41
C LEU A 178 15.78 -2.79 -9.74
N HIS A 179 15.29 -1.72 -9.16
CA HIS A 179 13.95 -1.21 -9.42
C HIS A 179 14.03 -0.21 -10.58
N GLU A 180 13.40 -0.54 -11.70
CA GLU A 180 13.27 0.42 -12.79
C GLU A 180 12.36 1.57 -12.33
N PRO A 181 12.69 2.83 -12.61
CA PRO A 181 11.93 4.00 -12.21
C PRO A 181 10.54 4.09 -12.87
#